data_698d39f1405123d5017efa9cdf003366
#
_entry.id   698d39f1405123d5017efa9cdf003366
#
_cell.length_a   1.000
_cell.length_b   1.000
_cell.length_c   1.000
_cell.angle_alpha   90.00
_cell.angle_beta   90.00
_cell.angle_gamma   90.00
#
_symmetry.space_group_name_H-M   'P 1'
#
loop_
_entity.id
_entity.type
_entity.pdbx_description
1 polymer ?
#
loop_
_entity_poly.entity_id
_entity_poly.type
_entity_poly.pdbx_seq_one_letter_code
_entity_poly.pdbx_strand_id
1 'polypeptide(L)'
;MQFPADAHERIAIASYPFRDFILGGRAGVAAPQMDLKDFAAHCGERFNIRKIEPWNHHFRSTDAKYLEEFRASIDKTRGAVVNIAVDGDHSPYSADAAERDQAVALSKKWVDVAAATGSPSVRTNIPEAKGSKPDVGLTAETFKRVVEYAAAKNVVVHLENDNAVSEDPFFLVQLIEKVNSPWLRSNPDFCNTLATGREEYAYKGIAAMFQHAYGICHVKDTETNEKGQVFRVDMARTFGILKRANYRGYCSMEFDSQGDPYAGTAALIAQTLQYLGSPT
;
A
#
# COMPACT_ATOMS: atom_id res chain seq x y z
N MET A 1 5.20 10.87 12.04
CA MET A 1 5.97 11.26 10.82
C MET A 1 5.77 12.73 10.53
N GLN A 2 6.77 13.38 9.95
CA GLN A 2 6.64 14.72 9.37
C GLN A 2 6.68 14.56 7.84
N PHE A 3 5.64 15.03 7.15
CA PHE A 3 5.52 14.89 5.71
C PHE A 3 6.07 16.11 4.98
N PRO A 4 6.66 15.95 3.78
CA PRO A 4 7.12 17.07 2.97
C PRO A 4 5.98 18.00 2.57
N ALA A 5 6.26 19.30 2.50
CA ALA A 5 5.30 20.28 1.96
C ALA A 5 5.30 20.29 0.42
N ASP A 6 6.45 20.04 -0.18
CA ASP A 6 6.62 20.00 -1.63
C ASP A 6 5.87 18.80 -2.23
N ALA A 7 5.09 19.02 -3.29
CA ALA A 7 4.28 18.01 -3.94
C ALA A 7 5.12 16.86 -4.53
N HIS A 8 6.25 17.19 -5.16
CA HIS A 8 7.14 16.20 -5.76
C HIS A 8 7.76 15.29 -4.68
N GLU A 9 8.09 15.84 -3.52
CA GLU A 9 8.63 15.11 -2.39
C GLU A 9 7.59 14.19 -1.72
N ARG A 10 6.32 14.34 -2.05
CA ARG A 10 5.23 13.46 -1.59
C ARG A 10 4.94 12.30 -2.54
N ILE A 11 5.62 12.23 -3.70
CA ILE A 11 5.46 11.09 -4.62
C ILE A 11 6.34 9.93 -4.17
N ALA A 12 5.77 8.72 -4.21
CA ALA A 12 6.49 7.46 -4.09
C ALA A 12 6.13 6.54 -5.25
N ILE A 13 6.99 5.55 -5.51
CA ILE A 13 6.76 4.55 -6.57
C ILE A 13 6.56 3.19 -5.91
N ALA A 14 5.39 2.58 -6.13
CA ALA A 14 5.15 1.19 -5.76
C ALA A 14 5.96 0.25 -6.67
N SER A 15 6.51 -0.81 -6.10
CA SER A 15 7.25 -1.78 -6.91
C SER A 15 6.33 -2.78 -7.62
N TYR A 16 5.08 -2.91 -7.19
CA TYR A 16 4.09 -3.83 -7.76
C TYR A 16 3.86 -3.66 -9.28
N PRO A 17 3.75 -2.44 -9.84
CA PRO A 17 3.63 -2.24 -11.29
C PRO A 17 4.79 -2.86 -12.10
N PHE A 18 5.96 -3.00 -11.46
CA PHE A 18 7.20 -3.51 -12.07
C PHE A 18 7.46 -4.98 -11.78
N ARG A 19 6.43 -5.75 -11.40
CA ARG A 19 6.52 -7.17 -11.02
C ARG A 19 7.10 -8.10 -12.11
N ASP A 20 7.08 -7.67 -13.36
CA ASP A 20 7.71 -8.39 -14.46
C ASP A 20 9.21 -8.06 -14.60
N PHE A 21 9.67 -6.98 -13.97
CA PHE A 21 11.03 -6.45 -14.06
C PHE A 21 11.83 -6.61 -12.76
N ILE A 22 11.21 -7.05 -11.67
CA ILE A 22 11.84 -7.24 -10.37
C ILE A 22 11.79 -8.72 -9.99
N LEU A 23 12.93 -9.25 -9.49
CA LEU A 23 13.04 -10.62 -8.98
C LEU A 23 12.02 -10.87 -7.86
N GLY A 24 11.37 -12.04 -7.88
CA GLY A 24 10.35 -12.41 -6.92
C GLY A 24 8.93 -11.90 -7.27
N GLY A 25 8.79 -11.12 -8.34
CA GLY A 25 7.50 -10.69 -8.87
C GLY A 25 6.74 -11.82 -9.58
N ARG A 26 6.43 -11.62 -10.87
CA ARG A 26 5.71 -12.64 -11.64
C ARG A 26 6.62 -13.82 -12.00
N ALA A 27 6.17 -15.03 -11.71
CA ALA A 27 6.88 -16.25 -12.10
C ALA A 27 6.88 -16.45 -13.62
N GLY A 28 8.00 -17.02 -14.16
CA GLY A 28 8.09 -17.41 -15.57
C GLY A 28 8.39 -16.27 -16.55
N VAL A 29 8.69 -15.07 -16.09
CA VAL A 29 9.10 -13.96 -16.97
C VAL A 29 10.52 -14.21 -17.47
N ALA A 30 10.73 -14.16 -18.78
CA ALA A 30 12.03 -14.36 -19.42
C ALA A 30 12.91 -13.09 -19.49
N ALA A 31 12.37 -11.93 -19.17
CA ALA A 31 13.10 -10.67 -19.22
C ALA A 31 14.17 -10.59 -18.11
N PRO A 32 15.27 -9.84 -18.33
CA PRO A 32 16.22 -9.53 -17.26
C PRO A 32 15.49 -8.81 -16.12
N GLN A 33 15.61 -9.35 -14.91
CA GLN A 33 14.97 -8.78 -13.73
C GLN A 33 16.03 -8.16 -12.82
N MET A 34 15.73 -6.98 -12.25
CA MET A 34 16.55 -6.33 -11.26
C MET A 34 16.32 -6.91 -9.86
N ASP A 35 17.30 -6.80 -8.98
CA ASP A 35 17.09 -6.98 -7.55
C ASP A 35 16.34 -5.76 -6.98
N LEU A 36 15.49 -5.98 -5.97
CA LEU A 36 14.77 -4.89 -5.29
C LEU A 36 15.74 -3.82 -4.72
N LYS A 37 16.98 -4.21 -4.40
CA LYS A 37 18.03 -3.30 -3.93
C LYS A 37 18.37 -2.20 -4.94
N ASP A 38 18.14 -2.45 -6.23
CA ASP A 38 18.44 -1.50 -7.30
C ASP A 38 17.25 -0.61 -7.65
N PHE A 39 16.06 -0.93 -7.13
CA PHE A 39 14.81 -0.30 -7.55
C PHE A 39 14.75 1.21 -7.25
N ALA A 40 15.26 1.68 -6.09
CA ALA A 40 15.25 3.11 -5.77
C ALA A 40 16.19 3.92 -6.69
N ALA A 41 17.36 3.36 -7.05
CA ALA A 41 18.26 3.97 -8.03
C ALA A 41 17.58 4.05 -9.40
N HIS A 42 16.99 2.93 -9.82
CA HIS A 42 16.25 2.85 -11.08
C HIS A 42 15.09 3.87 -11.17
N CYS A 43 14.29 4.00 -10.11
CA CYS A 43 13.24 5.02 -10.04
C CYS A 43 13.81 6.45 -10.09
N GLY A 44 14.96 6.67 -9.43
CA GLY A 44 15.67 7.94 -9.47
C GLY A 44 16.10 8.34 -10.88
N GLU A 45 16.62 7.39 -11.65
CA GLU A 45 17.05 7.59 -13.05
C GLU A 45 15.86 7.80 -13.99
N ARG A 46 14.79 7.02 -13.82
CA ARG A 46 13.64 7.02 -14.74
C ARG A 46 12.64 8.15 -14.46
N PHE A 47 12.41 8.48 -13.20
CA PHE A 47 11.30 9.36 -12.78
C PHE A 47 11.78 10.55 -11.94
N ASN A 48 13.07 10.62 -11.60
CA ASN A 48 13.62 11.56 -10.62
C ASN A 48 12.94 11.44 -9.23
N ILE A 49 12.46 10.25 -8.87
CA ILE A 49 11.83 9.94 -7.58
C ILE A 49 12.60 8.78 -6.96
N ARG A 50 12.99 8.91 -5.67
CA ARG A 50 13.77 7.91 -4.93
C ARG A 50 13.05 7.42 -3.68
N LYS A 51 11.78 7.80 -3.50
CA LYS A 51 10.91 7.23 -2.48
C LYS A 51 10.17 6.06 -3.08
N ILE A 52 10.26 4.93 -2.44
CA ILE A 52 9.71 3.67 -2.94
C ILE A 52 8.80 2.99 -1.92
N GLU A 53 7.87 2.22 -2.44
CA GLU A 53 7.05 1.29 -1.69
C GLU A 53 7.31 -0.13 -2.22
N PRO A 54 8.16 -0.91 -1.57
CA PRO A 54 8.40 -2.30 -1.94
C PRO A 54 7.18 -3.19 -1.69
N TRP A 55 6.92 -4.11 -2.62
CA TRP A 55 6.00 -5.22 -2.42
C TRP A 55 6.72 -6.39 -1.76
N ASN A 56 6.09 -7.06 -0.79
CA ASN A 56 6.73 -8.10 0.01
C ASN A 56 7.30 -9.26 -0.81
N HIS A 57 6.68 -9.62 -1.93
CA HIS A 57 7.15 -10.69 -2.81
C HIS A 57 8.47 -10.36 -3.54
N HIS A 58 8.86 -9.09 -3.63
CA HIS A 58 10.11 -8.66 -4.23
C HIS A 58 11.32 -8.81 -3.30
N PHE A 59 11.12 -9.04 -2.01
CA PHE A 59 12.20 -9.32 -1.08
C PHE A 59 12.71 -10.76 -1.28
N ARG A 60 13.93 -10.91 -1.77
CA ARG A 60 14.54 -12.23 -1.97
C ARG A 60 14.85 -12.95 -0.66
N SER A 61 15.06 -12.20 0.41
CA SER A 61 15.27 -12.68 1.76
C SER A 61 14.81 -11.63 2.76
N THR A 62 14.46 -12.08 3.98
CA THR A 62 14.26 -11.21 5.15
C THR A 62 15.37 -11.40 6.19
N ASP A 63 16.50 -11.99 5.82
CA ASP A 63 17.67 -12.15 6.69
C ASP A 63 18.35 -10.80 6.93
N ALA A 64 18.93 -10.62 8.11
CA ALA A 64 19.56 -9.37 8.54
C ALA A 64 20.53 -8.82 7.50
N LYS A 65 21.40 -9.69 6.91
CA LYS A 65 22.37 -9.28 5.90
C LYS A 65 21.70 -8.70 4.65
N TYR A 66 20.64 -9.34 4.13
CA TYR A 66 19.93 -8.82 2.96
C TYR A 66 19.26 -7.49 3.26
N LEU A 67 18.62 -7.35 4.44
CA LEU A 67 17.97 -6.11 4.84
C LEU A 67 18.96 -4.96 5.07
N GLU A 68 20.15 -5.23 5.62
CA GLU A 68 21.24 -4.26 5.73
C GLU A 68 21.73 -3.79 4.36
N GLU A 69 21.96 -4.72 3.42
CA GLU A 69 22.35 -4.42 2.05
C GLU A 69 21.27 -3.60 1.32
N PHE A 70 19.99 -3.98 1.48
CA PHE A 70 18.86 -3.24 0.91
C PHE A 70 18.81 -1.81 1.46
N ARG A 71 18.88 -1.64 2.78
CA ARG A 71 18.91 -0.32 3.42
C ARG A 71 20.08 0.52 2.91
N ALA A 72 21.29 -0.05 2.87
CA ALA A 72 22.48 0.63 2.37
C ALA A 72 22.33 1.07 0.91
N SER A 73 21.62 0.29 0.07
CA SER A 73 21.35 0.68 -1.32
C SER A 73 20.40 1.88 -1.40
N ILE A 74 19.38 1.92 -0.56
CA ILE A 74 18.45 3.08 -0.46
C ILE A 74 19.21 4.34 -0.02
N ASP A 75 20.02 4.23 1.04
CA ASP A 75 20.79 5.35 1.59
C ASP A 75 21.76 5.96 0.54
N LYS A 76 22.40 5.13 -0.29
CA LYS A 76 23.28 5.57 -1.40
C LYS A 76 22.53 6.46 -2.41
N THR A 77 21.26 6.23 -2.64
CA THR A 77 20.43 7.03 -3.55
C THR A 77 19.90 8.30 -2.89
N ARG A 78 20.08 8.49 -1.58
CA ARG A 78 19.38 9.47 -0.76
C ARG A 78 17.85 9.29 -0.85
N GLY A 79 17.41 8.06 -1.04
CA GLY A 79 16.02 7.66 -1.14
C GLY A 79 15.42 7.32 0.23
N ALA A 80 14.20 6.82 0.19
CA ALA A 80 13.52 6.30 1.39
C ALA A 80 12.53 5.19 1.01
N VAL A 81 12.39 4.20 1.88
CA VAL A 81 11.23 3.32 1.90
C VAL A 81 10.14 4.03 2.70
N VAL A 82 9.00 4.32 2.06
CA VAL A 82 7.91 5.07 2.70
C VAL A 82 6.82 4.16 3.25
N ASN A 83 6.74 2.95 2.73
CA ASN A 83 5.83 1.89 3.17
C ASN A 83 6.34 0.56 2.61
N ILE A 84 5.93 -0.57 3.18
CA ILE A 84 6.07 -1.89 2.58
C ILE A 84 4.68 -2.45 2.35
N ALA A 85 4.34 -2.74 1.09
CA ALA A 85 3.10 -3.40 0.72
C ALA A 85 3.21 -4.90 1.01
N VAL A 86 2.33 -5.42 1.88
CA VAL A 86 2.35 -6.81 2.32
C VAL A 86 1.04 -7.46 1.94
N ASP A 87 1.10 -8.41 1.01
CA ASP A 87 0.00 -9.32 0.75
C ASP A 87 0.15 -10.54 1.65
N GLY A 88 -0.85 -10.75 2.48
CA GLY A 88 -0.94 -11.87 3.40
C GLY A 88 -1.84 -12.97 2.85
N ASP A 89 -1.62 -14.19 3.35
CA ASP A 89 -2.37 -15.41 3.01
C ASP A 89 -3.14 -15.99 4.20
N HIS A 90 -3.04 -15.37 5.38
CA HIS A 90 -3.70 -15.77 6.61
C HIS A 90 -4.77 -14.76 7.03
N SER A 91 -5.99 -15.25 7.26
CA SER A 91 -7.12 -14.40 7.58
C SER A 91 -7.20 -14.01 9.06
N PRO A 92 -7.29 -12.69 9.36
CA PRO A 92 -7.38 -12.21 10.74
C PRO A 92 -8.75 -12.43 11.40
N TYR A 93 -9.77 -12.90 10.65
CA TYR A 93 -11.12 -13.20 11.18
C TYR A 93 -11.50 -14.68 11.07
N SER A 94 -10.56 -15.56 10.74
CA SER A 94 -10.84 -16.99 10.69
C SER A 94 -11.44 -17.49 12.01
N ALA A 95 -12.39 -18.44 11.94
CA ALA A 95 -12.87 -19.13 13.12
C ALA A 95 -11.76 -19.95 13.79
N ASP A 96 -10.77 -20.42 13.01
CA ASP A 96 -9.58 -21.08 13.52
C ASP A 96 -8.62 -20.09 14.17
N ALA A 97 -8.37 -20.29 15.46
CA ALA A 97 -7.44 -19.45 16.22
C ALA A 97 -5.99 -19.58 15.73
N ALA A 98 -5.57 -20.77 15.25
CA ALA A 98 -4.23 -20.97 14.73
C ALA A 98 -4.00 -20.16 13.45
N GLU A 99 -4.99 -20.05 12.57
CA GLU A 99 -4.97 -19.21 11.39
C GLU A 99 -4.82 -17.73 11.76
N ARG A 100 -5.57 -17.24 12.74
CA ARG A 100 -5.42 -15.87 13.24
C ARG A 100 -4.05 -15.61 13.86
N ASP A 101 -3.48 -16.61 14.54
CA ASP A 101 -2.11 -16.52 15.09
C ASP A 101 -1.06 -16.43 13.99
N GLN A 102 -1.25 -17.13 12.87
CA GLN A 102 -0.40 -17.01 11.69
C GLN A 102 -0.50 -15.62 11.03
N ALA A 103 -1.73 -15.05 10.95
CA ALA A 103 -1.91 -13.67 10.47
C ALA A 103 -1.16 -12.66 11.36
N VAL A 104 -1.19 -12.81 12.68
CA VAL A 104 -0.42 -11.97 13.61
C VAL A 104 1.08 -12.19 13.44
N ALA A 105 1.54 -13.43 13.31
CA ALA A 105 2.96 -13.74 13.14
C ALA A 105 3.53 -13.14 11.84
N LEU A 106 2.80 -13.26 10.73
CA LEU A 106 3.15 -12.66 9.45
C LEU A 106 3.24 -11.13 9.55
N SER A 107 2.24 -10.50 10.15
CA SER A 107 2.23 -9.06 10.34
C SER A 107 3.41 -8.57 11.19
N LYS A 108 3.73 -9.26 12.30
CA LYS A 108 4.89 -8.94 13.15
C LYS A 108 6.21 -9.09 12.40
N LYS A 109 6.36 -10.15 11.60
CA LYS A 109 7.53 -10.33 10.73
C LYS A 109 7.76 -9.10 9.83
N TRP A 110 6.71 -8.62 9.17
CA TRP A 110 6.84 -7.48 8.26
C TRP A 110 7.01 -6.14 8.99
N VAL A 111 6.50 -6.00 10.20
CA VAL A 111 6.84 -4.88 11.09
C VAL A 111 8.33 -4.88 11.43
N ASP A 112 8.94 -6.04 11.71
CA ASP A 112 10.39 -6.16 11.94
C ASP A 112 11.20 -5.82 10.68
N VAL A 113 10.76 -6.28 9.51
CA VAL A 113 11.37 -5.92 8.22
C VAL A 113 11.30 -4.41 7.98
N ALA A 114 10.15 -3.78 8.25
CA ALA A 114 9.98 -2.33 8.13
C ALA A 114 10.95 -1.59 9.06
N ALA A 115 11.03 -1.98 10.31
CA ALA A 115 11.96 -1.38 11.28
C ALA A 115 13.43 -1.54 10.82
N ALA A 116 13.83 -2.72 10.32
CA ALA A 116 15.18 -2.98 9.84
C ALA A 116 15.54 -2.17 8.59
N THR A 117 14.60 -1.98 7.67
CA THR A 117 14.81 -1.25 6.42
C THR A 117 14.60 0.26 6.54
N GLY A 118 14.13 0.74 7.70
CA GLY A 118 13.83 2.15 7.93
C GLY A 118 12.48 2.59 7.36
N SER A 119 11.61 1.66 6.97
CA SER A 119 10.24 1.97 6.59
C SER A 119 9.41 2.40 7.81
N PRO A 120 8.71 3.52 7.75
CA PRO A 120 7.87 3.98 8.85
C PRO A 120 6.54 3.22 8.96
N SER A 121 6.21 2.40 7.98
CA SER A 121 4.92 1.72 7.92
C SER A 121 4.93 0.44 7.09
N VAL A 122 3.90 -0.37 7.29
CA VAL A 122 3.52 -1.50 6.45
C VAL A 122 2.05 -1.36 6.05
N ARG A 123 1.71 -1.74 4.83
CA ARG A 123 0.32 -1.92 4.39
C ARG A 123 -0.01 -3.40 4.37
N THR A 124 -1.17 -3.78 4.83
CA THR A 124 -1.69 -5.12 4.68
C THR A 124 -3.13 -5.07 4.17
N ASN A 125 -3.56 -6.16 3.53
CA ASN A 125 -4.93 -6.45 3.18
C ASN A 125 -5.55 -7.43 4.19
N ILE A 126 -6.83 -7.79 3.97
CA ILE A 126 -7.55 -8.76 4.80
C ILE A 126 -7.96 -9.94 3.91
N PRO A 127 -7.18 -11.04 3.89
CA PRO A 127 -7.51 -12.22 3.12
C PRO A 127 -8.82 -12.86 3.58
N GLU A 128 -9.53 -13.45 2.63
CA GLU A 128 -10.75 -14.20 2.92
C GLU A 128 -10.45 -15.45 3.75
N ALA A 129 -11.29 -15.70 4.77
CA ALA A 129 -11.22 -16.91 5.56
C ALA A 129 -12.17 -17.97 4.99
N LYS A 130 -11.64 -19.10 4.57
CA LYS A 130 -12.45 -20.21 4.08
C LYS A 130 -13.44 -20.68 5.14
N GLY A 131 -14.73 -20.66 4.81
CA GLY A 131 -15.79 -21.10 5.70
C GLY A 131 -16.15 -20.15 6.85
N SER A 132 -15.53 -18.97 6.91
CA SER A 132 -15.88 -17.92 7.88
C SER A 132 -16.47 -16.71 7.15
N LYS A 133 -17.36 -15.98 7.80
CA LYS A 133 -17.84 -14.69 7.32
C LYS A 133 -16.96 -13.59 7.89
N PRO A 134 -16.76 -12.49 7.15
CA PRO A 134 -16.08 -11.32 7.67
C PRO A 134 -16.68 -10.84 9.00
N ASP A 135 -15.84 -10.69 10.02
CA ASP A 135 -16.22 -10.31 11.37
C ASP A 135 -15.29 -9.21 11.88
N VAL A 136 -15.83 -8.02 12.03
CA VAL A 136 -15.10 -6.83 12.53
C VAL A 136 -14.58 -7.06 13.96
N GLY A 137 -15.31 -7.82 14.79
CA GLY A 137 -14.92 -8.13 16.17
C GLY A 137 -13.66 -8.96 16.23
N LEU A 138 -13.67 -10.13 15.60
CA LEU A 138 -12.52 -11.04 15.52
C LEU A 138 -11.32 -10.37 14.83
N THR A 139 -11.58 -9.63 13.74
CA THR A 139 -10.54 -8.89 13.04
C THR A 139 -9.90 -7.85 13.96
N ALA A 140 -10.69 -7.12 14.74
CA ALA A 140 -10.19 -6.11 15.67
C ALA A 140 -9.36 -6.72 16.80
N GLU A 141 -9.76 -7.87 17.35
CA GLU A 141 -8.98 -8.59 18.35
C GLU A 141 -7.60 -8.99 17.81
N THR A 142 -7.57 -9.48 16.57
CA THR A 142 -6.32 -9.87 15.89
C THR A 142 -5.44 -8.64 15.65
N PHE A 143 -5.99 -7.55 15.11
CA PHE A 143 -5.22 -6.34 14.83
C PHE A 143 -4.77 -5.59 16.08
N LYS A 144 -5.46 -5.68 17.21
CA LYS A 144 -4.95 -5.13 18.49
C LYS A 144 -3.60 -5.72 18.86
N ARG A 145 -3.41 -7.03 18.66
CA ARG A 145 -2.13 -7.73 18.91
C ARG A 145 -1.04 -7.29 17.94
N VAL A 146 -1.41 -6.98 16.70
CA VAL A 146 -0.48 -6.49 15.66
C VAL A 146 -0.04 -5.05 15.97
N VAL A 147 -0.99 -4.15 16.25
CA VAL A 147 -0.68 -2.73 16.46
C VAL A 147 0.04 -2.47 17.79
N GLU A 148 -0.18 -3.27 18.81
CA GLU A 148 0.61 -3.21 20.05
C GLU A 148 2.10 -3.48 19.76
N TYR A 149 2.38 -4.52 18.96
CA TYR A 149 3.74 -4.84 18.54
C TYR A 149 4.33 -3.75 17.63
N ALA A 150 3.55 -3.27 16.68
CA ALA A 150 3.96 -2.24 15.73
C ALA A 150 4.26 -0.90 16.43
N ALA A 151 3.47 -0.54 17.45
CA ALA A 151 3.69 0.62 18.29
C ALA A 151 5.05 0.58 19.00
N ALA A 152 5.43 -0.58 19.56
CA ALA A 152 6.73 -0.77 20.20
C ALA A 152 7.92 -0.64 19.24
N LYS A 153 7.68 -0.84 17.93
CA LYS A 153 8.67 -0.67 16.86
C LYS A 153 8.58 0.68 16.15
N ASN A 154 7.65 1.55 16.53
CA ASN A 154 7.37 2.83 15.88
C ASN A 154 6.99 2.67 14.39
N VAL A 155 6.25 1.62 14.04
CA VAL A 155 5.79 1.30 12.69
C VAL A 155 4.26 1.40 12.64
N VAL A 156 3.72 2.15 11.67
CA VAL A 156 2.27 2.26 11.45
C VAL A 156 1.80 1.10 10.56
N VAL A 157 0.67 0.50 10.89
CA VAL A 157 0.00 -0.50 10.05
C VAL A 157 -1.12 0.18 9.28
N HIS A 158 -1.10 0.03 7.97
CA HIS A 158 -2.13 0.54 7.09
C HIS A 158 -3.00 -0.60 6.54
N LEU A 159 -4.30 -0.34 6.42
CA LEU A 159 -5.26 -1.22 5.77
C LEU A 159 -5.66 -0.62 4.43
N GLU A 160 -5.48 -1.39 3.37
CA GLU A 160 -5.88 -1.01 2.03
C GLU A 160 -7.21 -1.62 1.65
N ASN A 161 -8.01 -0.88 0.89
CA ASN A 161 -9.19 -1.42 0.21
C ASN A 161 -8.76 -2.24 -1.02
N ASP A 162 -8.29 -3.46 -0.76
CA ASP A 162 -7.78 -4.41 -1.74
C ASP A 162 -8.28 -5.83 -1.40
N ASN A 163 -8.66 -6.62 -2.40
CA ASN A 163 -9.29 -7.95 -2.34
C ASN A 163 -10.69 -8.02 -1.68
N ALA A 164 -11.32 -9.20 -1.75
CA ALA A 164 -12.74 -9.40 -1.53
C ALA A 164 -13.33 -8.86 -0.21
N VAL A 165 -12.58 -8.88 0.89
CA VAL A 165 -13.06 -8.38 2.19
C VAL A 165 -12.69 -6.92 2.39
N SER A 166 -11.45 -6.58 2.07
CA SER A 166 -10.92 -5.23 2.24
C SER A 166 -11.45 -4.27 1.17
N GLU A 167 -11.96 -4.75 0.04
CA GLU A 167 -12.63 -3.90 -0.96
C GLU A 167 -13.85 -3.16 -0.40
N ASP A 168 -14.41 -3.62 0.73
CA ASP A 168 -15.42 -2.86 1.47
C ASP A 168 -14.73 -1.80 2.36
N PRO A 169 -14.67 -0.54 1.93
CA PRO A 169 -13.98 0.51 2.68
C PRO A 169 -14.65 0.81 4.02
N PHE A 170 -15.96 0.55 4.15
CA PHE A 170 -16.67 0.78 5.41
C PHE A 170 -16.39 -0.33 6.43
N PHE A 171 -16.11 -1.56 6.00
CA PHE A 171 -15.59 -2.59 6.88
C PHE A 171 -14.23 -2.16 7.47
N LEU A 172 -13.33 -1.61 6.66
CA LEU A 172 -12.04 -1.10 7.12
C LEU A 172 -12.17 0.06 8.09
N VAL A 173 -13.06 1.01 7.81
CA VAL A 173 -13.31 2.16 8.70
C VAL A 173 -13.83 1.66 10.06
N GLN A 174 -14.83 0.78 10.07
CA GLN A 174 -15.36 0.17 11.32
C GLN A 174 -14.27 -0.57 12.09
N LEU A 175 -13.39 -1.28 11.40
CA LEU A 175 -12.28 -1.99 12.01
C LEU A 175 -11.29 -1.01 12.66
N ILE A 176 -10.88 0.03 11.95
CA ILE A 176 -9.96 1.04 12.47
C ILE A 176 -10.54 1.73 13.70
N GLU A 177 -11.81 2.12 13.65
CA GLU A 177 -12.53 2.72 14.77
C GLU A 177 -12.64 1.76 15.97
N LYS A 178 -12.93 0.48 15.72
CA LYS A 178 -13.05 -0.54 16.77
C LYS A 178 -11.71 -0.88 17.44
N VAL A 179 -10.62 -0.90 16.69
CA VAL A 179 -9.26 -1.06 17.24
C VAL A 179 -8.85 0.19 18.02
N ASN A 180 -9.26 1.37 17.56
CA ASN A 180 -9.03 2.67 18.21
C ASN A 180 -7.57 2.90 18.60
N SER A 181 -6.65 2.69 17.66
CA SER A 181 -5.22 2.88 17.86
C SER A 181 -4.63 3.85 16.83
N PRO A 182 -3.74 4.78 17.22
CA PRO A 182 -3.06 5.63 16.26
C PRO A 182 -2.10 4.86 15.35
N TRP A 183 -1.85 3.60 15.65
CA TRP A 183 -0.97 2.71 14.89
C TRP A 183 -1.69 1.85 13.86
N LEU A 184 -3.04 1.95 13.76
CA LEU A 184 -3.83 1.37 12.68
C LEU A 184 -4.49 2.48 11.89
N ARG A 185 -4.15 2.58 10.61
CA ARG A 185 -4.63 3.62 9.71
C ARG A 185 -5.09 3.02 8.39
N SER A 186 -5.76 3.81 7.56
CA SER A 186 -6.11 3.39 6.22
C SER A 186 -5.04 3.78 5.20
N ASN A 187 -4.90 2.97 4.16
CA ASN A 187 -4.25 3.27 2.89
C ASN A 187 -5.35 3.29 1.80
N PRO A 188 -5.95 4.44 1.50
CA PRO A 188 -6.95 4.50 0.43
C PRO A 188 -6.31 4.23 -0.93
N ASP A 189 -6.73 3.16 -1.61
CA ASP A 189 -6.51 2.96 -3.03
C ASP A 189 -7.64 3.61 -3.84
N PHE A 190 -7.29 4.29 -4.92
CA PHE A 190 -8.23 5.10 -5.69
C PHE A 190 -9.19 4.27 -6.55
N CYS A 191 -8.81 3.05 -6.92
CA CYS A 191 -9.52 2.28 -7.94
C CYS A 191 -10.11 0.94 -7.46
N ASN A 192 -9.50 0.24 -6.51
CA ASN A 192 -9.89 -1.13 -6.14
C ASN A 192 -11.39 -1.27 -5.85
N THR A 193 -11.95 -0.44 -4.97
CA THR A 193 -13.40 -0.49 -4.70
C THR A 193 -14.23 -0.06 -5.92
N LEU A 194 -13.72 0.85 -6.76
CA LEU A 194 -14.40 1.29 -7.99
C LEU A 194 -14.55 0.14 -8.98
N ALA A 195 -13.55 -0.75 -9.08
CA ALA A 195 -13.56 -1.93 -9.93
C ALA A 195 -14.68 -2.94 -9.58
N THR A 196 -15.32 -2.80 -8.41
CA THR A 196 -16.54 -3.55 -8.09
C THR A 196 -17.79 -3.08 -8.85
N GLY A 197 -17.72 -1.95 -9.57
CA GLY A 197 -18.80 -1.37 -10.34
C GLY A 197 -19.80 -0.53 -9.53
N ARG A 198 -19.50 -0.24 -8.26
CA ARG A 198 -20.34 0.57 -7.36
C ARG A 198 -19.76 1.96 -7.17
N GLU A 199 -19.79 2.79 -8.20
CA GLU A 199 -19.08 4.07 -8.27
C GLU A 199 -19.34 4.99 -7.07
N GLU A 200 -20.59 5.34 -6.79
CA GLU A 200 -20.93 6.25 -5.68
C GLU A 200 -20.57 5.66 -4.31
N TYR A 201 -20.67 4.35 -4.16
CA TYR A 201 -20.22 3.64 -2.97
C TYR A 201 -18.71 3.75 -2.79
N ALA A 202 -17.95 3.55 -3.87
CA ALA A 202 -16.49 3.66 -3.86
C ALA A 202 -16.04 5.06 -3.43
N TYR A 203 -16.58 6.14 -4.03
CA TYR A 203 -16.19 7.50 -3.66
C TYR A 203 -16.60 7.88 -2.22
N LYS A 204 -17.73 7.40 -1.73
CA LYS A 204 -18.12 7.58 -0.32
C LYS A 204 -17.15 6.81 0.60
N GLY A 205 -16.78 5.61 0.23
CA GLY A 205 -15.84 4.79 0.96
C GLY A 205 -14.45 5.39 1.01
N ILE A 206 -13.91 5.83 -0.13
CA ILE A 206 -12.63 6.54 -0.20
C ILE A 206 -12.66 7.80 0.69
N ALA A 207 -13.77 8.56 0.67
CA ALA A 207 -13.91 9.74 1.53
C ALA A 207 -13.89 9.37 3.02
N ALA A 208 -14.53 8.27 3.42
CA ALA A 208 -14.49 7.77 4.79
C ALA A 208 -13.09 7.28 5.17
N MET A 209 -12.41 6.55 4.30
CA MET A 209 -11.05 6.08 4.53
C MET A 209 -10.07 7.26 4.70
N PHE A 210 -10.18 8.33 3.90
CA PHE A 210 -9.30 9.50 4.04
C PHE A 210 -9.41 10.21 5.39
N GLN A 211 -10.50 10.04 6.15
CA GLN A 211 -10.59 10.55 7.54
C GLN A 211 -9.64 9.77 8.48
N HIS A 212 -9.24 8.57 8.11
CA HIS A 212 -8.34 7.69 8.87
C HIS A 212 -6.99 7.48 8.19
N ALA A 213 -6.76 8.08 7.01
CA ALA A 213 -5.51 7.96 6.27
C ALA A 213 -4.38 8.76 6.93
N TYR A 214 -3.15 8.23 6.86
CA TYR A 214 -2.01 8.87 7.51
C TYR A 214 -0.75 8.89 6.64
N GLY A 215 -0.13 7.74 6.42
CA GLY A 215 1.21 7.64 5.84
C GLY A 215 1.24 7.62 4.33
N ILE A 216 0.33 6.88 3.72
CA ILE A 216 0.35 6.57 2.29
C ILE A 216 -1.08 6.43 1.73
N CYS A 217 -1.26 6.70 0.45
CA CYS A 217 -2.39 6.29 -0.37
C CYS A 217 -1.88 5.77 -1.72
N HIS A 218 -2.59 4.84 -2.34
CA HIS A 218 -2.29 4.33 -3.67
C HIS A 218 -3.01 5.14 -4.74
N VAL A 219 -2.24 5.62 -5.71
CA VAL A 219 -2.76 6.37 -6.85
C VAL A 219 -2.80 5.45 -8.05
N LYS A 220 -4.01 5.11 -8.45
CA LYS A 220 -4.35 4.43 -9.71
C LYS A 220 -5.29 5.32 -10.50
N ASP A 221 -5.17 5.36 -11.83
CA ASP A 221 -6.12 6.06 -12.71
C ASP A 221 -7.08 5.10 -13.40
N THR A 222 -6.70 3.85 -13.51
CA THR A 222 -7.49 2.79 -14.15
C THR A 222 -7.20 1.45 -13.50
N GLU A 223 -8.18 0.56 -13.59
CA GLU A 223 -8.03 -0.85 -13.29
C GLU A 223 -8.90 -1.70 -14.25
N THR A 224 -8.45 -2.91 -14.53
CA THR A 224 -9.19 -3.86 -15.34
C THR A 224 -9.58 -5.06 -14.48
N ASN A 225 -10.87 -5.27 -14.23
CA ASN A 225 -11.33 -6.40 -13.45
C ASN A 225 -11.14 -7.74 -14.20
N GLU A 226 -11.38 -8.86 -13.51
CA GLU A 226 -11.26 -10.22 -14.05
C GLU A 226 -12.13 -10.47 -15.30
N LYS A 227 -13.19 -9.69 -15.50
CA LYS A 227 -14.09 -9.77 -16.67
C LYS A 227 -13.61 -8.92 -17.86
N GLY A 228 -12.44 -8.29 -17.73
CA GLY A 228 -11.89 -7.40 -18.78
C GLY A 228 -12.57 -6.03 -18.84
N GLN A 229 -13.38 -5.65 -17.86
CA GLN A 229 -13.98 -4.33 -17.79
C GLN A 229 -12.97 -3.34 -17.24
N VAL A 230 -12.82 -2.21 -17.91
CA VAL A 230 -11.91 -1.12 -17.51
C VAL A 230 -12.69 -0.07 -16.69
N PHE A 231 -12.23 0.19 -15.49
CA PHE A 231 -12.74 1.25 -14.62
C PHE A 231 -11.75 2.40 -14.61
N ARG A 232 -12.27 3.63 -14.66
CA ARG A 232 -11.46 4.85 -14.66
C ARG A 232 -11.82 5.70 -13.47
N VAL A 233 -10.79 6.14 -12.77
CA VAL A 233 -10.91 7.04 -11.61
C VAL A 233 -11.17 8.47 -12.10
N ASP A 234 -12.18 9.12 -11.53
CA ASP A 234 -12.26 10.59 -11.59
C ASP A 234 -11.19 11.17 -10.65
N MET A 235 -10.03 11.45 -11.22
CA MET A 235 -8.87 11.95 -10.48
C MET A 235 -9.16 13.30 -9.84
N ALA A 236 -9.91 14.18 -10.50
CA ALA A 236 -10.27 15.48 -9.92
C ALA A 236 -11.15 15.31 -8.67
N ARG A 237 -12.15 14.43 -8.74
CA ARG A 237 -13.03 14.08 -7.61
C ARG A 237 -12.22 13.48 -6.45
N THR A 238 -11.34 12.53 -6.73
CA THR A 238 -10.57 11.81 -5.71
C THR A 238 -9.55 12.72 -5.04
N PHE A 239 -8.79 13.52 -5.80
CA PHE A 239 -7.90 14.50 -5.20
C PHE A 239 -8.65 15.61 -4.45
N GLY A 240 -9.87 15.96 -4.88
CA GLY A 240 -10.76 16.83 -4.12
C GLY A 240 -11.13 16.23 -2.75
N ILE A 241 -11.40 14.93 -2.68
CA ILE A 241 -11.66 14.20 -1.42
C ILE A 241 -10.40 14.24 -0.53
N LEU A 242 -9.24 13.87 -1.07
CA LEU A 242 -7.95 13.89 -0.39
C LEU A 242 -7.64 15.27 0.23
N LYS A 243 -7.85 16.34 -0.54
CA LYS A 243 -7.62 17.72 -0.07
C LYS A 243 -8.58 18.12 1.05
N ARG A 244 -9.89 17.81 0.92
CA ARG A 244 -10.88 18.08 1.97
C ARG A 244 -10.57 17.36 3.27
N ALA A 245 -9.98 16.17 3.21
CA ALA A 245 -9.50 15.42 4.37
C ALA A 245 -8.18 15.98 4.95
N ASN A 246 -7.61 17.03 4.35
CA ASN A 246 -6.32 17.60 4.73
C ASN A 246 -5.18 16.55 4.76
N TYR A 247 -5.23 15.58 3.86
CA TYR A 247 -4.24 14.51 3.81
C TYR A 247 -2.87 15.05 3.38
N ARG A 248 -1.82 14.65 4.10
CA ARG A 248 -0.44 15.13 3.91
C ARG A 248 0.55 14.01 3.60
N GLY A 249 0.14 12.76 3.67
CA GLY A 249 0.99 11.58 3.43
C GLY A 249 1.48 11.47 1.99
N TYR A 250 2.19 10.38 1.73
CA TYR A 250 2.71 10.06 0.41
C TYR A 250 1.60 9.58 -0.53
N CYS A 251 1.76 9.89 -1.80
CA CYS A 251 0.99 9.35 -2.91
C CYS A 251 1.88 8.35 -3.64
N SER A 252 1.61 7.06 -3.49
CA SER A 252 2.35 5.98 -4.13
C SER A 252 1.75 5.65 -5.49
N MET A 253 2.55 5.73 -6.53
CA MET A 253 2.12 5.45 -7.91
C MET A 253 2.02 3.94 -8.10
N GLU A 254 0.82 3.45 -8.30
CA GLU A 254 0.54 2.03 -8.48
C GLU A 254 -0.23 1.80 -9.80
N PHE A 255 0.47 1.97 -10.94
CA PHE A 255 -0.10 1.67 -12.23
C PHE A 255 -0.42 0.17 -12.35
N ASP A 256 -1.69 -0.19 -12.45
CA ASP A 256 -2.14 -1.58 -12.58
C ASP A 256 -3.14 -1.76 -13.73
N SER A 257 -2.71 -1.35 -14.91
CA SER A 257 -3.43 -1.51 -16.16
C SER A 257 -2.59 -2.22 -17.21
N GLN A 258 -3.22 -2.55 -18.34
CA GLN A 258 -2.48 -3.07 -19.48
C GLN A 258 -1.57 -1.98 -20.06
N GLY A 259 -0.39 -2.38 -20.51
CA GLY A 259 0.57 -1.50 -21.16
C GLY A 259 1.92 -1.43 -20.47
N ASP A 260 2.69 -0.43 -20.85
CA ASP A 260 4.04 -0.20 -20.29
C ASP A 260 3.95 0.45 -18.92
N PRO A 261 4.39 -0.21 -17.84
CA PRO A 261 4.35 0.35 -16.49
C PRO A 261 5.19 1.62 -16.34
N TYR A 262 6.23 1.79 -17.15
CA TYR A 262 7.04 3.01 -17.12
C TYR A 262 6.26 4.23 -17.64
N ALA A 263 5.60 4.07 -18.78
CA ALA A 263 4.77 5.13 -19.35
C ALA A 263 3.56 5.43 -18.45
N GLY A 264 2.90 4.40 -17.92
CA GLY A 264 1.77 4.53 -17.01
C GLY A 264 2.17 5.24 -15.71
N THR A 265 3.25 4.81 -15.07
CA THR A 265 3.77 5.46 -13.85
C THR A 265 4.14 6.93 -14.10
N ALA A 266 4.79 7.25 -15.23
CA ALA A 266 5.12 8.64 -15.58
C ALA A 266 3.86 9.50 -15.76
N ALA A 267 2.81 8.96 -16.37
CA ALA A 267 1.53 9.64 -16.51
C ALA A 267 0.85 9.89 -15.15
N LEU A 268 0.84 8.89 -14.25
CA LEU A 268 0.31 9.04 -12.88
C LEU A 268 1.07 10.11 -12.09
N ILE A 269 2.40 10.16 -12.20
CA ILE A 269 3.22 11.21 -11.56
C ILE A 269 2.79 12.59 -12.04
N ALA A 270 2.70 12.79 -13.37
CA ALA A 270 2.33 14.07 -13.95
C ALA A 270 0.95 14.54 -13.49
N GLN A 271 -0.05 13.65 -13.51
CA GLN A 271 -1.40 13.93 -13.04
C GLN A 271 -1.41 14.26 -11.53
N THR A 272 -0.73 13.45 -10.71
CA THR A 272 -0.65 13.65 -9.27
C THR A 272 -0.04 15.01 -8.91
N LEU A 273 1.05 15.38 -9.57
CA LEU A 273 1.68 16.70 -9.37
C LEU A 273 0.75 17.86 -9.76
N GLN A 274 0.02 17.71 -10.86
CA GLN A 274 -0.97 18.70 -11.28
C GLN A 274 -2.03 18.91 -10.19
N TYR A 275 -2.60 17.83 -9.65
CA TYR A 275 -3.65 17.92 -8.63
C TYR A 275 -3.12 18.35 -7.26
N LEU A 276 -1.94 17.91 -6.84
CA LEU A 276 -1.36 18.32 -5.56
C LEU A 276 -0.93 19.80 -5.57
N GLY A 277 -0.47 20.32 -6.70
CA GLY A 277 -0.05 21.72 -6.89
C GLY A 277 -1.19 22.71 -7.11
N SER A 278 -2.39 22.23 -7.48
CA SER A 278 -3.55 23.11 -7.72
C SER A 278 -4.13 23.63 -6.39
N PRO A 279 -4.58 24.88 -6.32
CA PRO A 279 -5.34 25.37 -5.16
C PRO A 279 -6.61 24.53 -4.95
N THR A 280 -7.08 24.48 -3.70
CA THR A 280 -8.37 23.85 -3.33
C THR A 280 -9.54 24.66 -3.84
#